data_2be600c0b46dd62e89467156a7b595d1
#
_entry.id   2be600c0b46dd62e89467156a7b595d1
#
_cell.length_a   1.000
_cell.length_b   1.000
_cell.length_c   1.000
_cell.angle_alpha   90.00
_cell.angle_beta   90.00
_cell.angle_gamma   90.00
#
_symmetry.space_group_name_H-M   'P 1'
#
loop_
_entity.id
_entity.type
_entity.pdbx_description
1 polymer ?
#
loop_
_entity_poly.entity_id
_entity_poly.type
_entity_poly.pdbx_seq_one_letter_code
_entity_poly.pdbx_strand_id
1 'polypeptide(L)'
;MQMTHVIINFRRHLKRRNYSKHTVKYYLNIIKQYVIWLDVPLEMVSPEKMDMYIDHLLRKRMHPTSINLYLAIIHVFYDYLRYEEKVDLINPVNRSRRLRVPRPLPRSLRDQEVEKLFDVIKNERDTAMFKLMLRCGLRVEEVANLTL
;
A
#
# COMPACT_ATOMS: atom_id res chain seq x y z
N MET A 1 20.24 0.58 18.11
CA MET A 1 19.39 -0.56 17.65
C MET A 1 19.93 -1.14 16.35
N GLN A 2 20.12 -2.47 16.23
CA GLN A 2 20.53 -3.06 14.94
C GLN A 2 19.33 -3.12 13.98
N MET A 3 19.27 -2.21 13.04
CA MET A 3 18.16 -2.05 12.10
C MET A 3 17.81 -3.35 11.33
N THR A 4 18.83 -4.12 10.95
CA THR A 4 18.62 -5.40 10.25
C THR A 4 17.77 -6.38 11.06
N HIS A 5 18.04 -6.49 12.36
CA HIS A 5 17.29 -7.38 13.25
C HIS A 5 15.82 -6.93 13.39
N VAL A 6 15.61 -5.64 13.55
CA VAL A 6 14.27 -5.04 13.65
C VAL A 6 13.44 -5.30 12.39
N ILE A 7 14.02 -5.14 11.20
CA ILE A 7 13.35 -5.42 9.93
C ILE A 7 12.97 -6.90 9.79
N ILE A 8 13.85 -7.82 10.22
CA ILE A 8 13.55 -9.25 10.22
C ILE A 8 12.39 -9.57 11.17
N ASN A 9 12.39 -9.01 12.36
CA ASN A 9 11.33 -9.20 13.34
C ASN A 9 10.01 -8.58 12.87
N PHE A 10 10.04 -7.38 12.30
CA PHE A 10 8.86 -6.76 11.71
C PHE A 10 8.26 -7.61 10.58
N ARG A 11 9.09 -8.18 9.70
CA ARG A 11 8.63 -9.15 8.69
C ARG A 11 7.92 -10.35 9.33
N ARG A 12 8.47 -10.91 10.42
CA ARG A 12 7.85 -12.02 11.16
C ARG A 12 6.51 -11.60 11.77
N HIS A 13 6.46 -10.40 12.37
CA HIS A 13 5.24 -9.81 12.94
C HIS A 13 4.13 -9.69 11.88
N LEU A 14 4.42 -9.12 10.71
CA LEU A 14 3.46 -9.02 9.61
C LEU A 14 2.96 -10.40 9.15
N LYS A 15 3.85 -11.39 9.04
CA LYS A 15 3.46 -12.76 8.67
C LYS A 15 2.54 -13.42 9.72
N ARG A 16 2.82 -13.22 11.03
CA ARG A 16 1.94 -13.73 12.11
C ARG A 16 0.55 -13.13 12.06
N ARG A 17 0.42 -11.89 11.57
CA ARG A 17 -0.88 -11.21 11.32
C ARG A 17 -1.53 -11.60 10.00
N ASN A 18 -1.05 -12.66 9.35
CA ASN A 18 -1.57 -13.20 8.09
C ASN A 18 -1.60 -12.22 6.91
N TYR A 19 -0.65 -11.27 6.86
CA TYR A 19 -0.50 -10.43 5.68
C TYR A 19 0.01 -11.25 4.48
N SER A 20 -0.52 -10.97 3.29
CA SER A 20 -0.08 -11.63 2.05
C SER A 20 1.41 -11.38 1.78
N LYS A 21 2.05 -12.29 1.02
CA LYS A 21 3.46 -12.14 0.63
C LYS A 21 3.74 -10.81 -0.08
N HIS A 22 2.80 -10.35 -0.93
CA HIS A 22 2.89 -9.07 -1.64
C HIS A 22 2.82 -7.88 -0.67
N THR A 23 1.87 -7.91 0.27
CA THR A 23 1.73 -6.86 1.29
C THR A 23 2.99 -6.76 2.15
N VAL A 24 3.52 -7.89 2.63
CA VAL A 24 4.75 -7.91 3.43
C VAL A 24 5.93 -7.30 2.65
N LYS A 25 6.12 -7.71 1.38
CA LYS A 25 7.18 -7.15 0.52
C LYS A 25 7.02 -5.65 0.34
N TYR A 26 5.79 -5.19 0.12
CA TYR A 26 5.48 -3.78 -0.07
C TYR A 26 5.78 -2.94 1.18
N TYR A 27 5.35 -3.40 2.35
CA TYR A 27 5.64 -2.76 3.65
C TYR A 27 7.14 -2.60 3.88
N LEU A 28 7.89 -3.71 3.72
CA LEU A 28 9.34 -3.70 3.92
C LEU A 28 10.06 -2.76 2.94
N ASN A 29 9.61 -2.68 1.70
CA ASN A 29 10.18 -1.77 0.71
C ASN A 29 9.98 -0.30 1.11
N ILE A 30 8.77 0.06 1.56
CA ILE A 30 8.48 1.43 2.02
C ILE A 30 9.31 1.77 3.26
N ILE A 31 9.37 0.88 4.25
CA ILE A 31 10.18 1.12 5.45
C ILE A 31 11.66 1.26 5.10
N LYS A 32 12.18 0.44 4.18
CA LYS A 32 13.56 0.58 3.69
C LYS A 32 13.79 1.95 3.05
N GLN A 33 12.91 2.42 2.18
CA GLN A 33 13.03 3.73 1.54
C GLN A 33 12.99 4.87 2.57
N TYR A 34 12.10 4.76 3.55
CA TYR A 34 11.97 5.72 4.63
C TYR A 34 13.25 5.79 5.48
N VAL A 35 13.76 4.65 5.94
CA VAL A 35 14.97 4.57 6.74
C VAL A 35 16.21 5.08 5.99
N ILE A 36 16.32 4.80 4.69
CA ILE A 36 17.42 5.33 3.86
C ILE A 36 17.33 6.87 3.74
N TRP A 37 16.12 7.43 3.72
CA TRP A 37 15.93 8.88 3.65
C TRP A 37 16.22 9.57 4.99
N LEU A 38 16.01 8.89 6.11
CA LEU A 38 16.27 9.45 7.44
C LEU A 38 17.76 9.66 7.66
N ASP A 39 18.10 10.84 8.18
CA ASP A 39 19.45 11.24 8.63
C ASP A 39 19.58 11.22 10.17
N VAL A 40 18.52 10.82 10.86
CA VAL A 40 18.44 10.74 12.33
C VAL A 40 17.95 9.35 12.77
N PRO A 41 18.28 8.92 13.99
CA PRO A 41 17.72 7.70 14.58
C PRO A 41 16.19 7.73 14.63
N LEU A 42 15.56 6.56 14.52
CA LEU A 42 14.09 6.44 14.55
C LEU A 42 13.46 7.00 15.81
N GLU A 43 14.17 6.90 16.93
CA GLU A 43 13.73 7.40 18.25
C GLU A 43 13.67 8.93 18.31
N MET A 44 14.45 9.60 17.45
CA MET A 44 14.59 11.06 17.42
C MET A 44 13.79 11.72 16.29
N VAL A 45 12.96 10.95 15.57
CA VAL A 45 12.14 11.51 14.49
C VAL A 45 11.02 12.36 15.08
N SER A 46 11.10 13.66 14.84
CA SER A 46 10.08 14.63 15.26
C SER A 46 8.92 14.70 14.26
N PRO A 47 7.77 15.26 14.67
CA PRO A 47 6.68 15.57 13.77
C PRO A 47 7.08 16.44 12.57
N GLU A 48 7.98 17.41 12.75
CA GLU A 48 8.49 18.29 11.70
C GLU A 48 9.33 17.52 10.69
N LYS A 49 10.11 16.54 11.16
CA LYS A 49 10.87 15.65 10.28
C LYS A 49 9.95 14.82 9.40
N MET A 50 8.78 14.43 9.93
CA MET A 50 7.77 13.73 9.13
C MET A 50 7.15 14.66 8.06
N ASP A 51 6.92 15.93 8.37
CA ASP A 51 6.44 16.91 7.40
C ASP A 51 7.49 17.11 6.27
N MET A 52 8.78 17.16 6.60
CA MET A 52 9.86 17.18 5.59
C MET A 52 9.87 15.92 4.70
N TYR A 53 9.51 14.76 5.26
CA TYR A 53 9.39 13.53 4.47
C TYR A 53 8.20 13.59 3.50
N ILE A 54 7.06 14.12 3.94
CA ILE A 54 5.90 14.36 3.09
C ILE A 54 6.29 15.29 1.92
N ASP A 55 6.97 16.40 2.21
CA ASP A 55 7.46 17.32 1.19
C ASP A 55 8.42 16.66 0.20
N HIS A 56 9.28 15.76 0.69
CA HIS A 56 10.16 14.96 -0.17
C HIS A 56 9.37 14.07 -1.13
N LEU A 57 8.30 13.40 -0.66
CA LEU A 57 7.44 12.57 -1.50
C LEU A 57 6.63 13.40 -2.50
N LEU A 58 6.16 14.59 -2.10
CA LEU A 58 5.49 15.55 -2.99
C LEU A 58 6.43 16.05 -4.10
N ARG A 59 7.69 16.39 -3.77
CA ARG A 59 8.71 16.75 -4.77
C ARG A 59 8.99 15.62 -5.77
N LYS A 60 8.85 14.37 -5.36
CA LYS A 60 8.89 13.20 -6.25
C LYS A 60 7.60 13.03 -7.08
N ARG A 61 6.67 13.97 -7.02
CA ARG A 61 5.38 13.93 -7.74
C ARG A 61 4.53 12.69 -7.42
N MET A 62 4.65 12.16 -6.21
CA MET A 62 3.81 11.04 -5.79
C MET A 62 2.38 11.50 -5.59
N HIS A 63 1.43 10.65 -5.99
CA HIS A 63 0.00 10.93 -5.79
C HIS A 63 -0.34 10.94 -4.28
N PRO A 64 -1.21 11.86 -3.80
CA PRO A 64 -1.58 11.97 -2.38
C PRO A 64 -2.06 10.66 -1.75
N THR A 65 -2.80 9.83 -2.50
CA THR A 65 -3.21 8.50 -2.02
C THR A 65 -2.02 7.60 -1.70
N SER A 66 -0.97 7.63 -2.53
CA SER A 66 0.25 6.85 -2.31
C SER A 66 1.02 7.38 -1.10
N ILE A 67 1.10 8.71 -0.93
CA ILE A 67 1.73 9.32 0.25
C ILE A 67 0.99 8.90 1.52
N ASN A 68 -0.34 8.95 1.52
CA ASN A 68 -1.15 8.49 2.65
C ASN A 68 -0.94 7.01 2.98
N LEU A 69 -0.71 6.17 1.97
CA LEU A 69 -0.38 4.77 2.16
C LEU A 69 1.01 4.60 2.80
N TYR A 70 2.00 5.39 2.36
CA TYR A 70 3.34 5.42 2.98
C TYR A 70 3.24 5.81 4.45
N LEU A 71 2.51 6.87 4.77
CA LEU A 71 2.29 7.32 6.15
C LEU A 71 1.61 6.24 7.01
N ALA A 72 0.60 5.54 6.46
CA ALA A 72 -0.08 4.47 7.17
C ALA A 72 0.88 3.31 7.50
N ILE A 73 1.76 2.93 6.57
CA ILE A 73 2.75 1.87 6.77
C ILE A 73 3.81 2.28 7.79
N ILE A 74 4.30 3.52 7.71
CA ILE A 74 5.25 4.08 8.68
C ILE A 74 4.61 4.11 10.07
N HIS A 75 3.35 4.53 10.18
CA HIS A 75 2.61 4.49 11.45
C HIS A 75 2.58 3.09 12.06
N VAL A 76 2.21 2.08 11.27
CA VAL A 76 2.20 0.67 11.73
C VAL A 76 3.58 0.21 12.18
N PHE A 77 4.65 0.65 11.50
CA PHE A 77 6.01 0.32 11.89
C PHE A 77 6.42 0.96 13.22
N TYR A 78 6.09 2.22 13.45
CA TYR A 78 6.34 2.91 14.73
C TYR A 78 5.54 2.28 15.88
N ASP A 79 4.29 1.90 15.65
CA ASP A 79 3.49 1.17 16.63
C ASP A 79 4.11 -0.19 16.95
N TYR A 80 4.61 -0.90 15.94
CA TYR A 80 5.35 -2.15 16.15
C TYR A 80 6.60 -1.93 17.03
N LEU A 81 7.41 -0.91 16.74
CA LEU A 81 8.59 -0.59 17.54
C LEU A 81 8.24 -0.30 18.99
N ARG A 82 7.19 0.47 19.21
CA ARG A 82 6.74 0.87 20.55
C ARG A 82 6.18 -0.30 21.36
N TYR A 83 5.28 -1.09 20.76
CA TYR A 83 4.53 -2.09 21.51
C TYR A 83 5.17 -3.48 21.52
N GLU A 84 5.82 -3.88 20.44
CA GLU A 84 6.41 -5.22 20.32
C GLU A 84 7.91 -5.22 20.67
N GLU A 85 8.66 -4.27 20.16
CA GLU A 85 10.11 -4.13 20.45
C GLU A 85 10.37 -3.31 21.72
N LYS A 86 9.30 -2.71 22.32
CA LYS A 86 9.34 -1.91 23.55
C LYS A 86 10.35 -0.75 23.50
N VAL A 87 10.54 -0.18 22.33
CA VAL A 87 11.39 1.01 22.17
C VAL A 87 10.65 2.22 22.70
N ASP A 88 11.30 2.99 23.57
CA ASP A 88 10.75 4.24 24.09
C ASP A 88 10.81 5.31 22.99
N LEU A 89 9.70 5.46 22.26
CA LEU A 89 9.54 6.43 21.19
C LEU A 89 8.08 6.87 21.05
N ILE A 90 7.90 8.07 20.51
CA ILE A 90 6.59 8.60 20.14
C ILE A 90 6.38 8.37 18.64
N ASN A 91 5.22 7.84 18.25
CA ASN A 91 4.89 7.70 16.84
C ASN A 91 4.72 9.09 16.18
N PRO A 92 5.61 9.50 15.27
CA PRO A 92 5.57 10.84 14.67
C PRO A 92 4.44 10.99 13.65
N VAL A 93 3.80 9.89 13.24
CA VAL A 93 2.73 9.90 12.25
C VAL A 93 1.37 9.95 12.96
N ASN A 94 0.68 11.06 12.87
CA ASN A 94 -0.69 11.19 13.35
C ASN A 94 -1.69 11.35 12.19
N ARG A 95 -2.98 11.24 12.50
CA ARG A 95 -4.05 11.33 11.49
C ARG A 95 -4.13 12.69 10.80
N SER A 96 -3.72 13.76 11.49
CA SER A 96 -3.78 15.14 10.96
C SER A 96 -2.81 15.36 9.78
N ARG A 97 -1.78 14.51 9.63
CA ARG A 97 -0.81 14.56 8.53
C ARG A 97 -1.27 13.91 7.24
N ARG A 98 -2.46 13.31 7.23
CA ARG A 98 -2.98 12.74 5.99
C ARG A 98 -3.36 13.83 5.01
N LEU A 99 -2.91 13.69 3.77
CA LEU A 99 -3.25 14.59 2.68
C LEU A 99 -4.72 14.39 2.28
N ARG A 100 -5.38 15.48 1.96
CA ARG A 100 -6.74 15.44 1.40
C ARG A 100 -6.67 14.81 -0.01
N VAL A 101 -7.49 13.79 -0.22
CA VAL A 101 -7.58 13.11 -1.52
C VAL A 101 -8.97 13.34 -2.08
N PRO A 102 -9.10 13.91 -3.30
CA PRO A 102 -10.38 13.97 -3.99
C PRO A 102 -10.93 12.56 -4.20
N ARG A 103 -12.22 12.38 -4.00
CA ARG A 103 -12.93 11.13 -4.30
C ARG A 103 -13.67 11.29 -5.63
N PRO A 104 -13.02 11.00 -6.77
CA PRO A 104 -13.73 11.03 -8.04
C PRO A 104 -14.79 9.93 -8.06
N LEU A 105 -15.87 10.17 -8.81
CA LEU A 105 -16.87 9.14 -9.04
C LEU A 105 -16.21 7.94 -9.77
N PRO A 106 -16.60 6.71 -9.41
CA PRO A 106 -16.14 5.53 -10.13
C PRO A 106 -16.45 5.65 -11.62
N ARG A 107 -15.47 5.34 -12.47
CA ARG A 107 -15.69 5.24 -13.92
C ARG A 107 -16.13 3.82 -14.23
N SER A 108 -17.39 3.65 -14.64
CA SER A 108 -17.91 2.41 -15.20
C SER A 108 -17.87 2.48 -16.73
N LEU A 109 -17.73 1.34 -17.37
CA LEU A 109 -17.92 1.22 -18.81
C LEU A 109 -19.39 1.45 -19.15
N ARG A 110 -19.65 2.18 -20.22
CA ARG A 110 -20.99 2.34 -20.78
C ARG A 110 -21.36 1.10 -21.60
N ASP A 111 -22.64 0.83 -21.78
CA ASP A 111 -23.10 -0.36 -22.52
C ASP A 111 -22.48 -0.44 -23.92
N GLN A 112 -22.40 0.67 -24.64
CA GLN A 112 -21.76 0.75 -25.96
C GLN A 112 -20.26 0.42 -25.93
N GLU A 113 -19.54 0.74 -24.83
CA GLU A 113 -18.13 0.42 -24.65
C GLU A 113 -17.95 -1.08 -24.35
N VAL A 114 -18.92 -1.66 -23.62
CA VAL A 114 -18.98 -3.10 -23.36
C VAL A 114 -19.23 -3.88 -24.65
N GLU A 115 -20.16 -3.44 -25.50
CA GLU A 115 -20.43 -4.05 -26.81
C GLU A 115 -19.15 -4.05 -27.66
N LYS A 116 -18.53 -2.88 -27.84
CA LYS A 116 -17.27 -2.76 -28.59
C LYS A 116 -16.14 -3.63 -28.03
N LEU A 117 -16.07 -3.81 -26.71
CA LEU A 117 -15.09 -4.71 -26.10
C LEU A 117 -15.34 -6.16 -26.56
N PHE A 118 -16.59 -6.62 -26.56
CA PHE A 118 -16.91 -8.00 -26.97
C PHE A 118 -16.78 -8.23 -28.48
N ASP A 119 -16.99 -7.21 -29.31
CA ASP A 119 -16.81 -7.31 -30.77
C ASP A 119 -15.36 -7.61 -31.18
N VAL A 120 -14.38 -7.17 -30.39
CA VAL A 120 -12.96 -7.42 -30.69
C VAL A 120 -12.42 -8.71 -30.08
N ILE A 121 -13.13 -9.32 -29.12
CA ILE A 121 -12.72 -10.57 -28.47
C ILE A 121 -13.20 -11.76 -29.33
N LYS A 122 -12.24 -12.46 -29.96
CA LYS A 122 -12.54 -13.61 -30.85
C LYS A 122 -12.44 -14.97 -30.17
N ASN A 123 -11.88 -15.02 -28.97
CA ASN A 123 -11.61 -16.26 -28.24
C ASN A 123 -12.71 -16.51 -27.20
N GLU A 124 -13.34 -17.68 -27.23
CA GLU A 124 -14.41 -18.07 -26.29
C GLU A 124 -13.98 -18.04 -24.82
N ARG A 125 -12.74 -18.49 -24.55
CA ARG A 125 -12.16 -18.45 -23.21
C ARG A 125 -12.09 -17.01 -22.69
N ASP A 126 -11.56 -16.09 -23.49
CA ASP A 126 -11.41 -14.69 -23.12
C ASP A 126 -12.77 -14.03 -22.97
N THR A 127 -13.74 -14.36 -23.86
CA THR A 127 -15.13 -13.93 -23.73
C THR A 127 -15.73 -14.37 -22.39
N ALA A 128 -15.54 -15.63 -21.99
CA ALA A 128 -16.03 -16.14 -20.73
C ALA A 128 -15.39 -15.42 -19.53
N MET A 129 -14.08 -15.19 -19.56
CA MET A 129 -13.35 -14.47 -18.53
C MET A 129 -13.86 -13.04 -18.36
N PHE A 130 -14.01 -12.29 -19.46
CA PHE A 130 -14.52 -10.92 -19.41
C PHE A 130 -16.00 -10.87 -18.97
N LYS A 131 -16.83 -11.83 -19.38
CA LYS A 131 -18.22 -11.94 -18.88
C LYS A 131 -18.27 -12.15 -17.38
N LEU A 132 -17.42 -13.03 -16.82
CA LEU A 132 -17.32 -13.27 -15.38
C LEU A 132 -16.91 -11.99 -14.63
N MET A 133 -15.92 -11.25 -15.17
CA MET A 133 -15.49 -9.99 -14.57
C MET A 133 -16.57 -8.92 -14.62
N LEU A 134 -17.26 -8.76 -15.74
CA LEU A 134 -18.27 -7.71 -15.94
C LEU A 134 -19.63 -8.02 -15.28
N ARG A 135 -20.10 -9.27 -15.35
CA ARG A 135 -21.42 -9.66 -14.85
C ARG A 135 -21.41 -10.11 -13.40
N CYS A 136 -20.34 -10.77 -12.96
CA CYS A 136 -20.21 -11.30 -11.60
C CYS A 136 -19.32 -10.41 -10.71
N GLY A 137 -18.68 -9.37 -11.27
CA GLY A 137 -17.80 -8.48 -10.52
C GLY A 137 -16.49 -9.14 -10.03
N LEU A 138 -16.10 -10.27 -10.62
CA LEU A 138 -14.89 -10.97 -10.23
C LEU A 138 -13.65 -10.19 -10.66
N ARG A 139 -12.63 -10.16 -9.78
CA ARG A 139 -11.31 -9.59 -10.10
C ARG A 139 -10.51 -10.54 -10.99
N VAL A 140 -9.55 -10.00 -11.74
CA VAL A 140 -8.71 -10.80 -12.65
C VAL A 140 -8.02 -11.99 -11.95
N GLU A 141 -7.53 -11.81 -10.73
CA GLU A 141 -6.93 -12.91 -9.95
C GLU A 141 -7.95 -13.96 -9.52
N GLU A 142 -9.18 -13.53 -9.20
CA GLU A 142 -10.28 -14.45 -8.84
C GLU A 142 -10.68 -15.30 -10.05
N VAL A 143 -10.76 -14.69 -11.24
CA VAL A 143 -11.03 -15.42 -12.49
C VAL A 143 -9.87 -16.36 -12.84
N ALA A 144 -8.61 -15.91 -12.68
CA ALA A 144 -7.44 -16.72 -12.97
C ALA A 144 -7.28 -17.96 -12.06
N ASN A 145 -7.84 -17.90 -10.85
CA ASN A 145 -7.80 -18.99 -9.87
C ASN A 145 -9.09 -19.83 -9.84
N LEU A 146 -10.02 -19.62 -10.77
CA LEU A 146 -11.19 -20.49 -10.90
C LEU A 146 -10.72 -21.87 -11.34
N THR A 147 -11.12 -22.88 -10.58
CA THR A 147 -11.00 -24.30 -10.96
C THR A 147 -12.38 -24.81 -11.34
N LEU A 148 -12.45 -25.58 -12.41
CA LEU A 148 -13.64 -26.33 -12.82
C LEU A 148 -13.76 -27.58 -11.96
#